data_ec1e48380d2596dc876b6918f749462f
#
_entry.id   ec1e48380d2596dc876b6918f749462f
#
_cell.length_a   1.000
_cell.length_b   1.000
_cell.length_c   1.000
_cell.angle_alpha   90.00
_cell.angle_beta   90.00
_cell.angle_gamma   90.00
#
_symmetry.space_group_name_H-M   'P 1'
#
loop_
_entity.id
_entity.type
_entity.pdbx_description
1 polymer ?
#
loop_
_entity_poly.entity_id
_entity_poly.type
_entity_poly.pdbx_seq_one_letter_code
_entity_poly.pdbx_strand_id
1 'polypeptide(L)'
;MKYIKPWKQGKLRVSENGRYLRNGEQPFFYLGDTAWLLCPVCDEEEAKLYLTNRRDKGFNVIQTVLIHRLPEMPATNPAEVEKDPTDPAYWSFVDRVMDIAEELGLYMALLPAWGHVVKE
;
A
#
# COMPACT_ATOMS: atom_id res chain seq x y z
N MET A 1 13.17 11.73 13.24
CA MET A 1 14.05 11.52 12.06
C MET A 1 13.23 11.67 10.80
N LYS A 2 13.76 12.40 9.84
CA LYS A 2 13.06 12.62 8.58
C LYS A 2 13.46 11.53 7.59
N TYR A 3 12.49 10.81 7.05
CA TYR A 3 12.75 9.76 6.07
C TYR A 3 13.04 10.34 4.69
N ILE A 4 13.95 9.69 3.97
CA ILE A 4 14.27 10.06 2.58
C ILE A 4 13.09 9.66 1.70
N LYS A 5 12.68 10.59 0.83
CA LYS A 5 11.58 10.36 -0.10
C LYS A 5 12.16 10.10 -1.49
N PRO A 6 12.17 8.83 -1.96
CA PRO A 6 12.87 8.48 -3.19
C PRO A 6 12.34 9.20 -4.44
N TRP A 7 11.05 9.53 -4.49
CA TRP A 7 10.46 10.23 -5.64
C TRP A 7 11.01 11.64 -5.87
N LYS A 8 11.70 12.21 -4.89
CA LYS A 8 12.37 13.51 -5.07
C LYS A 8 13.56 13.42 -6.03
N GLN A 9 14.07 12.22 -6.26
CA GLN A 9 15.15 11.97 -7.22
C GLN A 9 14.62 11.73 -8.63
N GLY A 10 13.32 11.65 -8.81
CA GLY A 10 12.66 11.40 -10.08
C GLY A 10 11.65 10.26 -9.99
N LYS A 11 10.95 10.02 -11.08
CA LYS A 11 9.98 8.93 -11.18
C LYS A 11 10.69 7.59 -11.30
N LEU A 12 10.02 6.54 -10.85
CA LEU A 12 10.49 5.19 -11.16
C LEU A 12 10.38 4.94 -12.66
N ARG A 13 11.42 4.39 -13.24
CA ARG A 13 11.49 4.02 -14.66
C ARG A 13 12.20 2.70 -14.82
N VAL A 14 11.95 2.06 -15.94
CA VAL A 14 12.67 0.86 -16.33
C VAL A 14 14.08 1.28 -16.79
N SER A 15 15.09 0.49 -16.42
CA SER A 15 16.46 0.71 -16.85
C SER A 15 16.61 0.54 -18.36
N GLU A 16 17.70 1.06 -18.95
CA GLU A 16 17.97 0.97 -20.39
C GLU A 16 17.98 -0.48 -20.89
N ASN A 17 18.53 -1.39 -20.10
CA ASN A 17 18.57 -2.80 -20.47
C ASN A 17 17.29 -3.57 -20.12
N GLY A 18 16.28 -2.92 -19.53
CA GLY A 18 14.99 -3.53 -19.19
C GLY A 18 15.02 -4.50 -18.02
N ARG A 19 16.09 -4.55 -17.23
CA ARG A 19 16.28 -5.57 -16.21
C ARG A 19 16.01 -5.13 -14.79
N TYR A 20 15.94 -3.83 -14.53
CA TYR A 20 15.68 -3.29 -13.18
C TYR A 20 14.99 -1.94 -13.28
N LEU A 21 14.57 -1.45 -12.13
CA LEU A 21 13.96 -0.12 -12.02
C LEU A 21 15.02 0.90 -11.60
N ARG A 22 14.84 2.12 -12.06
CA ARG A 22 15.66 3.26 -11.67
C ARG A 22 14.83 4.31 -10.98
N ASN A 23 15.45 4.95 -10.01
CA ASN A 23 14.91 6.11 -9.34
C ASN A 23 15.84 7.28 -9.66
N GLY A 24 15.48 8.12 -10.62
CA GLY A 24 16.40 9.09 -11.18
C GLY A 24 17.61 8.38 -11.79
N GLU A 25 18.80 8.75 -11.34
CA GLU A 25 20.07 8.14 -11.84
C GLU A 25 20.48 6.88 -11.07
N GLN A 26 19.77 6.55 -9.99
CA GLN A 26 20.14 5.43 -9.13
C GLN A 26 19.30 4.19 -9.43
N PRO A 27 19.89 2.99 -9.34
CA PRO A 27 19.10 1.77 -9.36
C PRO A 27 18.12 1.76 -8.18
N PHE A 28 16.92 1.26 -8.41
CA PHE A 28 15.91 1.10 -7.36
C PHE A 28 15.73 -0.39 -7.09
N PHE A 29 16.11 -0.82 -5.88
CA PHE A 29 15.88 -2.18 -5.45
C PHE A 29 14.49 -2.28 -4.86
N TYR A 30 13.57 -2.89 -5.59
CA TYR A 30 12.20 -3.07 -5.18
C TYR A 30 12.13 -4.10 -4.04
N LEU A 31 12.08 -3.62 -2.82
CA LEU A 31 11.90 -4.48 -1.65
C LEU A 31 10.50 -4.24 -1.10
N GLY A 32 9.57 -5.10 -1.54
CA GLY A 32 8.17 -4.97 -1.19
C GLY A 32 7.75 -5.91 -0.07
N ASP A 33 6.83 -5.45 0.75
CA ASP A 33 6.10 -6.30 1.69
C ASP A 33 4.61 -6.27 1.34
N THR A 34 3.94 -7.38 1.56
CA THR A 34 2.54 -7.54 1.21
C THR A 34 1.67 -7.39 2.45
N ALA A 35 0.84 -6.39 2.45
CA ALA A 35 -0.10 -6.08 3.53
C ALA A 35 -1.52 -6.06 2.97
N TRP A 36 -2.06 -7.25 2.64
CA TRP A 36 -3.34 -7.36 1.94
C TRP A 36 -4.46 -6.60 2.64
N LEU A 37 -4.54 -6.71 3.96
CA LEU A 37 -5.64 -6.16 4.74
C LEU A 37 -5.33 -4.83 5.43
N LEU A 38 -4.25 -4.16 5.03
CA LEU A 38 -3.85 -2.88 5.64
C LEU A 38 -4.98 -1.84 5.60
N CYS A 39 -5.51 -1.58 4.43
CA CYS A 39 -6.61 -0.64 4.28
C CYS A 39 -7.96 -1.20 4.73
N PRO A 40 -8.33 -2.44 4.34
CA PRO A 40 -9.65 -2.95 4.73
C PRO A 40 -9.85 -3.15 6.22
N VAL A 41 -8.83 -3.51 6.98
CA VAL A 41 -9.00 -3.96 8.38
C VAL A 41 -8.34 -3.03 9.40
N CYS A 42 -7.14 -2.52 9.15
CA CYS A 42 -6.40 -1.74 10.13
C CYS A 42 -7.03 -0.38 10.39
N ASP A 43 -6.90 0.11 11.63
CA ASP A 43 -7.16 1.52 11.91
C ASP A 43 -5.92 2.38 11.60
N GLU A 44 -6.04 3.69 11.80
CA GLU A 44 -4.96 4.63 11.44
C GLU A 44 -3.69 4.38 12.25
N GLU A 45 -3.82 4.10 13.54
CA GLU A 45 -2.66 3.84 14.40
C GLU A 45 -1.97 2.53 14.04
N GLU A 46 -2.75 1.50 13.77
CA GLU A 46 -2.23 0.21 13.33
C GLU A 46 -1.51 0.33 11.99
N ALA A 47 -2.11 1.06 11.05
CA ALA A 47 -1.50 1.30 9.74
C ALA A 47 -0.17 2.05 9.89
N LYS A 48 -0.14 3.09 10.73
CA LYS A 48 1.07 3.87 10.99
C LYS A 48 2.16 3.02 11.63
N LEU A 49 1.79 2.19 12.61
CA LEU A 49 2.72 1.29 13.27
C LEU A 49 3.33 0.30 12.27
N TYR A 50 2.49 -0.32 11.45
CA TYR A 50 2.94 -1.28 10.46
C TYR A 50 3.88 -0.63 9.43
N LEU A 51 3.46 0.48 8.84
CA LEU A 51 4.23 1.16 7.81
C LEU A 51 5.56 1.67 8.34
N THR A 52 5.59 2.21 9.56
CA THR A 52 6.82 2.66 10.20
C THR A 52 7.77 1.48 10.43
N ASN A 53 7.24 0.36 10.92
CA ASN A 53 8.04 -0.84 11.14
C ASN A 53 8.67 -1.34 9.83
N ARG A 54 7.89 -1.38 8.75
CA ARG A 54 8.39 -1.82 7.45
C ARG A 54 9.44 -0.87 6.91
N ARG A 55 9.21 0.42 7.03
CA ARG A 55 10.21 1.43 6.62
C ARG A 55 11.52 1.29 7.37
N ASP A 56 11.44 1.12 8.69
CA ASP A 56 12.63 0.97 9.53
C ASP A 56 13.42 -0.30 9.19
N LYS A 57 12.75 -1.33 8.69
CA LYS A 57 13.38 -2.58 8.24
C LYS A 57 13.92 -2.52 6.82
N GLY A 58 13.76 -1.40 6.14
CA GLY A 58 14.33 -1.20 4.80
C GLY A 58 13.39 -1.50 3.64
N PHE A 59 12.15 -1.86 3.89
CA PHE A 59 11.17 -1.99 2.81
C PHE A 59 10.88 -0.63 2.19
N ASN A 60 10.67 -0.60 0.89
CA ASN A 60 10.39 0.64 0.16
C ASN A 60 9.10 0.62 -0.64
N VAL A 61 8.46 -0.55 -0.73
CA VAL A 61 7.16 -0.69 -1.38
C VAL A 61 6.25 -1.53 -0.48
N ILE A 62 5.02 -1.09 -0.32
CA ILE A 62 3.99 -1.86 0.38
C ILE A 62 2.87 -2.17 -0.61
N GLN A 63 2.56 -3.45 -0.76
CA GLN A 63 1.45 -3.91 -1.60
C GLN A 63 0.23 -4.15 -0.73
N THR A 64 -0.89 -3.57 -1.11
CA THR A 64 -2.15 -3.76 -0.39
C THR A 64 -3.32 -3.78 -1.36
N VAL A 65 -4.41 -4.44 -0.99
CA VAL A 65 -5.64 -4.41 -1.75
C VAL A 65 -6.58 -3.35 -1.19
N LEU A 66 -7.29 -2.64 -2.04
CA LEU A 66 -8.25 -1.61 -1.60
C LEU A 66 -9.62 -2.22 -1.35
N ILE A 67 -10.13 -3.04 -2.27
CA ILE A 67 -11.41 -3.71 -2.11
C ILE A 67 -11.16 -5.20 -2.01
N HIS A 68 -11.11 -5.69 -0.78
CA HIS A 68 -10.90 -7.10 -0.50
C HIS A 68 -12.17 -7.92 -0.74
N ARG A 69 -13.33 -7.38 -0.32
CA ARG A 69 -14.64 -7.96 -0.60
C ARG A 69 -15.71 -6.86 -0.54
N LEU A 70 -16.84 -7.14 -1.14
CA LEU A 70 -18.02 -6.29 -1.02
C LEU A 70 -18.87 -6.72 0.19
N PRO A 71 -19.66 -5.81 0.79
CA PRO A 71 -20.42 -6.10 2.01
C PRO A 71 -21.35 -7.33 1.92
N GLU A 72 -21.90 -7.58 0.73
CA GLU A 72 -22.80 -8.71 0.50
C GLU A 72 -22.10 -10.06 0.34
N MET A 73 -20.77 -10.06 0.23
CA MET A 73 -20.00 -11.29 0.09
C MET A 73 -19.70 -11.93 1.44
N PRO A 74 -19.59 -13.27 1.50
CA PRO A 74 -19.21 -13.94 2.74
C PRO A 74 -17.85 -13.46 3.26
N ALA A 75 -17.73 -13.29 4.56
CA ALA A 75 -16.46 -12.96 5.19
C ALA A 75 -15.49 -14.15 5.10
N THR A 76 -14.26 -13.87 4.71
CA THR A 76 -13.20 -14.89 4.69
C THR A 76 -12.75 -15.24 6.11
N ASN A 77 -12.76 -14.27 6.99
CA ASN A 77 -12.45 -14.46 8.40
C ASN A 77 -13.49 -13.72 9.23
N PRO A 78 -14.41 -14.43 9.93
CA PRO A 78 -15.45 -13.78 10.73
C PRO A 78 -14.91 -12.90 11.88
N ALA A 79 -13.67 -13.11 12.30
CA ALA A 79 -13.06 -12.31 13.35
C ALA A 79 -12.57 -10.95 12.86
N GLU A 80 -12.47 -10.76 11.55
CA GLU A 80 -12.01 -9.51 10.96
C GLU A 80 -13.19 -8.69 10.44
N VAL A 81 -13.33 -7.49 10.96
CA VAL A 81 -14.35 -6.55 10.49
C VAL A 81 -13.73 -5.68 9.41
N GLU A 82 -14.11 -5.90 8.17
CA GLU A 82 -13.63 -5.13 7.04
C GLU A 82 -14.47 -3.87 6.83
N LYS A 83 -13.79 -2.78 6.48
CA LYS A 83 -14.46 -1.53 6.16
C LYS A 83 -15.24 -1.64 4.87
N ASP A 84 -16.37 -0.94 4.82
CA ASP A 84 -17.26 -0.93 3.66
C ASP A 84 -16.70 -0.02 2.56
N PRO A 85 -16.33 -0.55 1.38
CA PRO A 85 -15.78 0.27 0.30
C PRO A 85 -16.83 1.16 -0.38
N THR A 86 -18.12 1.03 -0.05
CA THR A 86 -19.16 1.94 -0.52
C THR A 86 -19.33 3.16 0.37
N ASP A 87 -18.71 3.16 1.55
CA ASP A 87 -18.74 4.27 2.49
C ASP A 87 -17.63 5.28 2.14
N PRO A 88 -17.97 6.56 1.89
CA PRO A 88 -16.95 7.58 1.63
C PRO A 88 -15.87 7.70 2.73
N ALA A 89 -16.23 7.40 3.98
CA ALA A 89 -15.29 7.42 5.10
C ALA A 89 -14.12 6.45 4.90
N TYR A 90 -14.34 5.32 4.21
CA TYR A 90 -13.26 4.39 3.90
C TYR A 90 -12.21 5.05 3.02
N TRP A 91 -12.63 5.77 2.00
CA TRP A 91 -11.69 6.41 1.06
C TRP A 91 -10.94 7.57 1.69
N SER A 92 -11.58 8.29 2.62
CA SER A 92 -10.87 9.28 3.44
C SER A 92 -9.81 8.63 4.30
N PHE A 93 -10.07 7.44 4.82
CA PHE A 93 -9.09 6.65 5.56
C PHE A 93 -7.94 6.20 4.65
N VAL A 94 -8.23 5.74 3.43
CA VAL A 94 -7.21 5.36 2.46
C VAL A 94 -6.29 6.54 2.15
N ASP A 95 -6.86 7.74 1.98
CA ASP A 95 -6.06 8.95 1.76
C ASP A 95 -5.10 9.20 2.92
N ARG A 96 -5.54 9.02 4.17
CA ARG A 96 -4.66 9.18 5.34
C ARG A 96 -3.55 8.14 5.37
N VAL A 97 -3.85 6.90 4.97
CA VAL A 97 -2.81 5.85 4.86
C VAL A 97 -1.77 6.25 3.82
N MET A 98 -2.22 6.81 2.68
CA MET A 98 -1.30 7.30 1.65
C MET A 98 -0.44 8.46 2.16
N ASP A 99 -1.01 9.37 2.94
CA ASP A 99 -0.25 10.47 3.55
C ASP A 99 0.82 9.95 4.50
N ILE A 100 0.50 8.96 5.31
CA ILE A 100 1.47 8.31 6.22
C ILE A 100 2.61 7.67 5.40
N ALA A 101 2.27 6.95 4.35
CA ALA A 101 3.26 6.32 3.49
C ALA A 101 4.16 7.37 2.83
N GLU A 102 3.58 8.48 2.38
CA GLU A 102 4.34 9.58 1.80
C GLU A 102 5.35 10.17 2.80
N GLU A 103 4.93 10.41 4.03
CA GLU A 103 5.84 10.89 5.07
C GLU A 103 7.00 9.94 5.33
N LEU A 104 6.73 8.65 5.28
CA LEU A 104 7.73 7.62 5.53
C LEU A 104 8.62 7.33 4.31
N GLY A 105 8.30 7.89 3.15
CA GLY A 105 9.06 7.63 1.93
C GLY A 105 8.80 6.26 1.32
N LEU A 106 7.60 5.70 1.53
CA LEU A 106 7.19 4.40 0.98
C LEU A 106 6.35 4.58 -0.29
N TYR A 107 6.64 3.76 -1.30
CA TYR A 107 5.72 3.59 -2.42
C TYR A 107 4.60 2.63 -2.01
N MET A 108 3.42 2.88 -2.53
CA MET A 108 2.27 2.01 -2.30
C MET A 108 1.86 1.37 -3.63
N ALA A 109 1.96 0.04 -3.70
CA ALA A 109 1.48 -0.73 -4.84
C ALA A 109 0.05 -1.16 -4.53
N LEU A 110 -0.92 -0.47 -5.14
CA LEU A 110 -2.33 -0.64 -4.83
C LEU A 110 -2.98 -1.58 -5.83
N LEU A 111 -3.59 -2.65 -5.32
CA LEU A 111 -4.48 -3.50 -6.11
C LEU A 111 -5.90 -2.95 -5.91
N PRO A 112 -6.57 -2.52 -6.98
CA PRO A 112 -7.92 -1.94 -6.83
C PRO A 112 -8.90 -2.91 -6.18
N ALA A 113 -8.88 -4.18 -6.57
CA ALA A 113 -9.77 -5.19 -6.03
C ALA A 113 -9.21 -6.59 -6.28
N TRP A 114 -9.64 -7.55 -5.44
CA TRP A 114 -9.38 -8.96 -5.73
C TRP A 114 -10.18 -9.43 -6.95
N GLY A 115 -9.65 -10.41 -7.65
CA GLY A 115 -10.29 -10.95 -8.85
C GLY A 115 -11.72 -11.44 -8.62
N HIS A 116 -12.00 -12.03 -7.46
CA HIS A 116 -13.35 -12.52 -7.16
C HIS A 116 -14.38 -11.40 -6.98
N VAL A 117 -13.95 -10.17 -6.73
CA VAL A 117 -14.84 -9.01 -6.64
C VAL A 117 -15.33 -8.57 -8.03
N VAL A 118 -14.47 -8.72 -9.04
CA VAL A 118 -14.79 -8.30 -10.42
C VAL A 118 -15.24 -9.46 -11.30
N LYS A 119 -15.26 -10.66 -10.77
CA LYS A 119 -15.69 -11.85 -11.48
C LYS A 119 -17.20 -11.91 -11.56
N GLU A 120 -17.73 -12.15 -12.74
CA GLU A 120 -19.15 -12.36 -12.96
C GLU A 120 -19.66 -13.68 -12.39
#